data_5903177ee9cd8574beca74a5111ad86a
#
_entry.id   5903177ee9cd8574beca74a5111ad86a
#
_cell.length_a   1.000
_cell.length_b   1.000
_cell.length_c   1.000
_cell.angle_alpha   90.00
_cell.angle_beta   90.00
_cell.angle_gamma   90.00
#
_symmetry.space_group_name_H-M   'P 1'
#
loop_
_entity.id
_entity.type
_entity.pdbx_description
1 polymer ?
#
loop_
_entity_poly.entity_id
_entity_poly.type
_entity_poly.pdbx_seq_one_letter_code
_entity_poly.pdbx_strand_id
1 'polypeptide(L)'
;MKADLFNVLAEYNSRANSILISVASKLTAEEFANTPSPSRESAKTLLVHLFVVEAAYYARCRGDEFNFDPDAVRSFHDVQKLAAETAENLQRLMDSLKEEDFDREVTSTFGDESLHLPMWQMLLHTFMHTARHRGELSIILSQLGHPLAIPDLIVQFVDQSGQTWPFERA
;
A
#
# COMPACT_ATOMS: atom_id res chain seq x y z
N MET A 1 -9.12 -11.43 17.40
CA MET A 1 -8.37 -10.24 17.87
C MET A 1 -7.35 -9.74 16.88
N LYS A 2 -6.45 -10.60 16.29
CA LYS A 2 -5.58 -10.19 15.18
C LYS A 2 -6.40 -9.92 13.91
N ALA A 3 -7.35 -10.78 13.57
CA ALA A 3 -8.20 -10.61 12.40
C ALA A 3 -8.90 -9.24 12.40
N ASP A 4 -9.49 -8.83 13.50
CA ASP A 4 -10.18 -7.53 13.60
C ASP A 4 -9.19 -6.37 13.38
N LEU A 5 -8.01 -6.43 14.02
CA LEU A 5 -7.00 -5.39 13.86
C LEU A 5 -6.51 -5.30 12.41
N PHE A 6 -6.21 -6.45 11.79
CA PHE A 6 -5.70 -6.47 10.42
C PHE A 6 -6.77 -6.10 9.39
N ASN A 7 -8.05 -6.38 9.64
CA ASN A 7 -9.15 -5.87 8.82
C ASN A 7 -9.19 -4.34 8.84
N VAL A 8 -9.10 -3.71 10.03
CA VAL A 8 -9.06 -2.25 10.15
C VAL A 8 -7.86 -1.66 9.43
N LEU A 9 -6.67 -2.27 9.58
CA LEU A 9 -5.45 -1.81 8.90
C LEU A 9 -5.55 -1.97 7.38
N ALA A 10 -6.15 -3.05 6.90
CA ALA A 10 -6.37 -3.29 5.47
C ALA A 10 -7.35 -2.28 4.86
N GLU A 11 -8.46 -2.00 5.53
CA GLU A 11 -9.41 -0.95 5.12
C GLU A 11 -8.73 0.43 5.06
N TYR A 12 -7.99 0.78 6.12
CA TYR A 12 -7.25 2.04 6.16
C TYR A 12 -6.23 2.13 5.02
N ASN A 13 -5.45 1.07 4.80
CA ASN A 13 -4.44 1.03 3.74
C ASN A 13 -5.07 1.19 2.35
N SER A 14 -6.16 0.48 2.08
CA SER A 14 -6.89 0.56 0.81
C SER A 14 -7.46 1.96 0.57
N ARG A 15 -8.06 2.58 1.60
CA ARG A 15 -8.57 3.95 1.53
C ARG A 15 -7.44 4.96 1.27
N ALA A 16 -6.34 4.85 2.01
CA ALA A 16 -5.19 5.74 1.88
C ALA A 16 -4.54 5.63 0.48
N ASN A 17 -4.43 4.42 -0.06
CA ASN A 17 -3.92 4.18 -1.41
C ASN A 17 -4.87 4.73 -2.49
N SER A 18 -6.18 4.62 -2.30
CA SER A 18 -7.17 5.22 -3.21
C SER A 18 -7.07 6.74 -3.26
N ILE A 19 -6.91 7.40 -2.10
CA ILE A 19 -6.68 8.85 -2.03
C ILE A 19 -5.37 9.21 -2.73
N LEU A 20 -4.28 8.48 -2.47
CA LEU A 20 -2.99 8.69 -3.12
C LEU A 20 -3.12 8.64 -4.65
N ILE A 21 -3.73 7.59 -5.20
CA ILE A 21 -3.92 7.42 -6.64
C ILE A 21 -4.78 8.54 -7.22
N SER A 22 -5.85 8.95 -6.52
CA SER A 22 -6.70 10.06 -6.94
C SER A 22 -5.95 11.39 -7.02
N VAL A 23 -5.05 11.67 -6.07
CA VAL A 23 -4.24 12.90 -6.09
C VAL A 23 -3.12 12.79 -7.14
N ALA A 24 -2.41 11.67 -7.20
CA ALA A 24 -1.34 11.46 -8.15
C ALA A 24 -1.82 11.46 -9.63
N SER A 25 -3.11 11.19 -9.88
CA SER A 25 -3.69 11.29 -11.23
C SER A 25 -3.70 12.70 -11.81
N LYS A 26 -3.46 13.71 -10.98
CA LYS A 26 -3.37 15.12 -11.40
C LYS A 26 -1.99 15.50 -11.95
N LEU A 27 -0.98 14.66 -11.75
CA LEU A 27 0.35 14.87 -12.28
C LEU A 27 0.33 14.86 -13.80
N THR A 28 1.07 15.79 -14.41
CA THR A 28 1.39 15.70 -15.82
C THR A 28 2.28 14.48 -16.10
N ALA A 29 2.35 14.06 -17.37
CA ALA A 29 3.23 12.95 -17.76
C ALA A 29 4.72 13.22 -17.44
N GLU A 30 5.14 14.49 -17.54
CA GLU A 30 6.50 14.91 -17.22
C GLU A 30 6.75 14.86 -15.69
N GLU A 31 5.86 15.40 -14.88
CA GLU A 31 5.98 15.35 -13.41
C GLU A 31 5.98 13.91 -12.91
N PHE A 32 5.10 13.07 -13.45
CA PHE A 32 5.04 11.66 -13.09
C PHE A 32 6.34 10.92 -13.40
N ALA A 33 6.90 11.14 -14.59
CA ALA A 33 8.08 10.40 -15.04
C ALA A 33 9.41 10.94 -14.46
N ASN A 34 9.51 12.26 -14.26
CA ASN A 34 10.80 12.93 -14.05
C ASN A 34 10.96 13.61 -12.70
N THR A 35 9.89 13.72 -11.86
CA THR A 35 10.05 14.33 -10.53
C THR A 35 10.83 13.38 -9.62
N PRO A 36 12.02 13.79 -9.13
CA PRO A 36 12.85 12.96 -8.26
C PRO A 36 12.13 12.62 -6.94
N SER A 37 12.39 11.44 -6.43
CA SER A 37 11.90 11.03 -5.12
C SER A 37 13.04 10.77 -4.14
N PRO A 38 12.82 10.88 -2.82
CA PRO A 38 13.87 10.69 -1.82
C PRO A 38 14.50 9.30 -1.84
N SER A 39 13.74 8.27 -2.19
CA SER A 39 14.20 6.87 -2.12
C SER A 39 14.18 6.14 -3.46
N ARG A 40 13.71 6.76 -4.52
CA ARG A 40 13.62 6.21 -5.89
C ARG A 40 13.96 7.28 -6.92
N GLU A 41 14.15 6.87 -8.16
CA GLU A 41 14.55 7.75 -9.25
C GLU A 41 13.49 8.80 -9.60
N SER A 42 12.19 8.44 -9.47
CA SER A 42 11.09 9.33 -9.80
C SER A 42 9.80 9.02 -9.02
N ALA A 43 8.83 9.91 -9.09
CA ALA A 43 7.48 9.68 -8.56
C ALA A 43 6.86 8.40 -9.15
N LYS A 44 7.06 8.15 -10.45
CA LYS A 44 6.65 6.91 -11.12
C LYS A 44 7.26 5.68 -10.44
N THR A 45 8.58 5.64 -10.33
CA THR A 45 9.28 4.47 -9.78
C THR A 45 8.93 4.24 -8.31
N LEU A 46 8.64 5.30 -7.55
CA LEU A 46 8.18 5.19 -6.18
C LEU A 46 6.76 4.63 -6.07
N LEU A 47 5.83 5.11 -6.91
CA LEU A 47 4.46 4.57 -6.98
C LEU A 47 4.45 3.10 -7.40
N VAL A 48 5.20 2.74 -8.43
CA VAL A 48 5.33 1.35 -8.89
C VAL A 48 5.89 0.49 -7.76
N HIS A 49 6.98 0.92 -7.12
CA HIS A 49 7.59 0.18 -6.01
C HIS A 49 6.61 -0.08 -4.87
N LEU A 50 5.84 0.93 -4.48
CA LEU A 50 4.84 0.81 -3.42
C LEU A 50 3.86 -0.34 -3.70
N PHE A 51 3.22 -0.34 -4.87
CA PHE A 51 2.21 -1.34 -5.21
C PHE A 51 2.79 -2.72 -5.55
N VAL A 52 3.98 -2.77 -6.15
CA VAL A 52 4.68 -4.04 -6.41
C VAL A 52 5.05 -4.75 -5.11
N VAL A 53 5.53 -4.01 -4.12
CA VAL A 53 5.86 -4.61 -2.81
C VAL A 53 4.59 -5.12 -2.12
N GLU A 54 3.50 -4.35 -2.13
CA GLU A 54 2.21 -4.82 -1.59
C GLU A 54 1.76 -6.11 -2.29
N ALA A 55 1.69 -6.10 -3.62
CA ALA A 55 1.26 -7.24 -4.40
C ALA A 55 2.11 -8.49 -4.14
N ALA A 56 3.44 -8.32 -4.06
CA ALA A 56 4.38 -9.40 -3.77
C ALA A 56 4.15 -10.02 -2.38
N TYR A 57 3.96 -9.19 -1.35
CA TYR A 57 3.71 -9.70 0.00
C TYR A 57 2.34 -10.35 0.14
N TYR A 58 1.30 -9.80 -0.51
CA TYR A 58 -0.03 -10.43 -0.50
C TYR A 58 -0.03 -11.78 -1.22
N ALA A 59 0.71 -11.90 -2.34
CA ALA A 59 0.88 -13.19 -3.02
C ALA A 59 1.59 -14.21 -2.11
N ARG A 60 2.70 -13.81 -1.45
CA ARG A 60 3.41 -14.69 -0.50
C ARG A 60 2.51 -15.13 0.65
N CYS A 61 1.70 -14.24 1.21
CA CYS A 61 0.75 -14.59 2.26
C CYS A 61 -0.29 -15.62 1.80
N ARG A 62 -0.65 -15.64 0.52
CA ARG A 62 -1.51 -16.68 -0.06
C ARG A 62 -0.77 -17.96 -0.45
N GLY A 63 0.54 -17.91 -0.56
CA GLY A 63 1.37 -19.01 -1.09
C GLY A 63 1.44 -19.02 -2.62
N ASP A 64 1.12 -17.89 -3.25
CA ASP A 64 1.18 -17.71 -4.70
C ASP A 64 2.57 -17.26 -5.15
N GLU A 65 2.95 -17.63 -6.38
CA GLU A 65 4.10 -17.02 -7.04
C GLU A 65 3.78 -15.58 -7.44
N PHE A 66 4.78 -14.72 -7.36
CA PHE A 66 4.68 -13.33 -7.79
C PHE A 66 5.79 -13.01 -8.80
N ASN A 67 5.36 -12.67 -10.00
CA ASN A 67 6.24 -12.22 -11.06
C ASN A 67 5.78 -10.82 -11.50
N PHE A 68 6.71 -9.90 -11.62
CA PHE A 68 6.45 -8.54 -12.06
C PHE A 68 7.45 -8.13 -13.13
N ASP A 69 6.92 -7.61 -14.24
CA ASP A 69 7.71 -7.00 -15.31
C ASP A 69 7.68 -5.47 -15.15
N PRO A 70 8.79 -4.82 -14.76
CA PRO A 70 8.84 -3.37 -14.61
C PRO A 70 8.52 -2.62 -15.91
N ASP A 71 8.82 -3.20 -17.07
CA ASP A 71 8.58 -2.58 -18.38
C ASP A 71 7.10 -2.60 -18.80
N ALA A 72 6.28 -3.37 -18.10
CA ALA A 72 4.83 -3.37 -18.30
C ALA A 72 4.17 -2.06 -17.83
N VAL A 73 4.79 -1.30 -16.91
CA VAL A 73 4.25 -0.04 -16.39
C VAL A 73 4.86 1.15 -17.12
N ARG A 74 4.17 1.66 -18.12
CA ARG A 74 4.65 2.75 -19.00
C ARG A 74 3.97 4.08 -18.73
N SER A 75 2.75 4.06 -18.19
CA SER A 75 1.91 5.22 -17.99
C SER A 75 1.32 5.26 -16.58
N PHE A 76 0.74 6.40 -16.19
CA PHE A 76 -0.03 6.48 -14.95
C PHE A 76 -1.25 5.53 -14.95
N HIS A 77 -1.87 5.30 -16.10
CA HIS A 77 -2.96 4.35 -16.24
C HIS A 77 -2.53 2.92 -15.83
N ASP A 78 -1.32 2.50 -16.19
CA ASP A 78 -0.80 1.18 -15.78
C ASP A 78 -0.60 1.11 -14.26
N VAL A 79 -0.18 2.23 -13.62
CA VAL A 79 -0.10 2.31 -12.15
C VAL A 79 -1.49 2.22 -11.53
N GLN A 80 -2.51 2.88 -12.10
CA GLN A 80 -3.89 2.77 -11.61
C GLN A 80 -4.40 1.32 -11.67
N LYS A 81 -4.10 0.62 -12.76
CA LYS A 81 -4.45 -0.79 -12.91
C LYS A 81 -3.74 -1.66 -11.87
N LEU A 82 -2.43 -1.49 -11.70
CA LEU A 82 -1.65 -2.19 -10.68
C LEU A 82 -2.21 -1.94 -9.27
N ALA A 83 -2.56 -0.70 -8.95
CA ALA A 83 -3.14 -0.33 -7.66
C ALA A 83 -4.51 -1.00 -7.43
N ALA A 84 -5.36 -1.04 -8.44
CA ALA A 84 -6.67 -1.69 -8.37
C ALA A 84 -6.53 -3.21 -8.17
N GLU A 85 -5.69 -3.86 -8.95
CA GLU A 85 -5.40 -5.31 -8.81
C GLU A 85 -4.81 -5.64 -7.43
N THR A 86 -3.95 -4.75 -6.90
CA THR A 86 -3.36 -4.92 -5.56
C THR A 86 -4.42 -4.79 -4.47
N ALA A 87 -5.34 -3.83 -4.59
CA ALA A 87 -6.45 -3.66 -3.64
C ALA A 87 -7.40 -4.88 -3.65
N GLU A 88 -7.74 -5.42 -4.83
CA GLU A 88 -8.53 -6.65 -4.94
C GLU A 88 -7.80 -7.87 -4.34
N ASN A 89 -6.48 -7.94 -4.51
CA ASN A 89 -5.66 -9.00 -3.92
C ASN A 89 -5.65 -8.94 -2.39
N LEU A 90 -5.56 -7.73 -1.83
CA LEU A 90 -5.67 -7.54 -0.37
C LEU A 90 -7.05 -7.96 0.12
N GLN A 91 -8.12 -7.50 -0.53
CA GLN A 91 -9.48 -7.85 -0.12
C GLN A 91 -9.69 -9.38 -0.14
N ARG A 92 -9.31 -10.05 -1.22
CA ARG A 92 -9.40 -11.52 -1.33
C ARG A 92 -8.58 -12.24 -0.26
N LEU A 93 -7.39 -11.72 0.06
CA LEU A 93 -6.58 -12.27 1.13
C LEU A 93 -7.30 -12.14 2.47
N MET A 94 -7.76 -10.93 2.84
CA MET A 94 -8.41 -10.69 4.13
C MET A 94 -9.70 -11.51 4.28
N ASP A 95 -10.51 -11.62 3.24
CA ASP A 95 -11.76 -12.41 3.24
C ASP A 95 -11.50 -13.91 3.46
N SER A 96 -10.31 -14.40 3.12
CA SER A 96 -9.94 -15.80 3.27
C SER A 96 -9.35 -16.16 4.63
N LEU A 97 -8.88 -15.17 5.42
CA LEU A 97 -8.13 -15.41 6.65
C LEU A 97 -9.04 -15.57 7.86
N LYS A 98 -8.69 -16.53 8.70
CA LYS A 98 -9.21 -16.72 10.06
C LYS A 98 -8.17 -16.29 11.09
N GLU A 99 -8.57 -16.19 12.35
CA GLU A 99 -7.68 -15.76 13.45
C GLU A 99 -6.40 -16.59 13.54
N GLU A 100 -6.50 -17.91 13.35
CA GLU A 100 -5.37 -18.83 13.42
C GLU A 100 -4.37 -18.67 12.27
N ASP A 101 -4.82 -18.19 11.10
CA ASP A 101 -3.98 -18.07 9.91
C ASP A 101 -2.93 -16.97 10.07
N PHE A 102 -3.16 -15.98 10.93
CA PHE A 102 -2.21 -14.91 11.17
C PHE A 102 -0.90 -15.38 11.80
N ASP A 103 -0.91 -16.51 12.51
CA ASP A 103 0.30 -17.12 13.08
C ASP A 103 0.97 -18.14 12.14
N ARG A 104 0.35 -18.44 11.01
CA ARG A 104 0.94 -19.33 9.99
C ARG A 104 2.24 -18.74 9.45
N GLU A 105 3.26 -19.58 9.35
CA GLU A 105 4.53 -19.20 8.75
C GLU A 105 4.37 -18.90 7.26
N VAL A 106 4.96 -17.78 6.83
CA VAL A 106 5.06 -17.35 5.43
C VAL A 106 6.53 -17.31 5.06
N THR A 107 6.88 -17.94 3.95
CA THR A 107 8.24 -17.92 3.40
C THR A 107 8.37 -16.82 2.35
N SER A 108 9.42 -16.03 2.46
CA SER A 108 9.83 -15.05 1.44
C SER A 108 11.22 -15.36 0.97
N THR A 109 11.39 -15.64 -0.32
CA THR A 109 12.68 -15.96 -0.93
C THR A 109 13.25 -14.73 -1.63
N PHE A 110 14.55 -14.48 -1.41
CA PHE A 110 15.32 -13.38 -1.98
C PHE A 110 16.64 -13.95 -2.52
N GLY A 111 16.67 -14.25 -3.81
CA GLY A 111 17.80 -15.01 -4.40
C GLY A 111 17.90 -16.39 -3.74
N ASP A 112 19.06 -16.70 -3.17
CA ASP A 112 19.32 -17.98 -2.49
C ASP A 112 18.94 -17.98 -1.01
N GLU A 113 18.47 -16.85 -0.47
CA GLU A 113 18.09 -16.71 0.94
C GLU A 113 16.57 -16.73 1.13
N SER A 114 16.13 -17.30 2.25
CA SER A 114 14.72 -17.35 2.62
C SER A 114 14.50 -16.81 4.04
N LEU A 115 13.46 -16.01 4.19
CA LEU A 115 12.94 -15.57 5.48
C LEU A 115 11.66 -16.33 5.80
N HIS A 116 11.53 -16.73 7.05
CA HIS A 116 10.38 -17.46 7.58
C HIS A 116 9.79 -16.65 8.73
N LEU A 117 8.64 -16.01 8.51
CA LEU A 117 7.99 -15.15 9.49
C LEU A 117 6.49 -15.45 9.59
N PRO A 118 5.86 -15.26 10.75
CA PRO A 118 4.42 -15.32 10.87
C PRO A 118 3.73 -14.32 9.91
N MET A 119 2.59 -14.71 9.33
CA MET A 119 1.83 -13.89 8.38
C MET A 119 1.55 -12.49 8.90
N TRP A 120 1.18 -12.35 10.19
CA TRP A 120 0.90 -11.04 10.77
C TRP A 120 2.10 -10.08 10.70
N GLN A 121 3.33 -10.59 10.80
CA GLN A 121 4.53 -9.75 10.67
C GLN A 121 4.74 -9.30 9.22
N MET A 122 4.47 -10.18 8.26
CA MET A 122 4.54 -9.84 6.83
C MET A 122 3.51 -8.75 6.47
N LEU A 123 2.26 -8.91 6.92
CA LEU A 123 1.21 -7.92 6.69
C LEU A 123 1.51 -6.59 7.37
N LEU A 124 1.94 -6.61 8.64
CA LEU A 124 2.30 -5.39 9.35
C LEU A 124 3.45 -4.65 8.67
N HIS A 125 4.50 -5.40 8.28
CA HIS A 125 5.61 -4.82 7.51
C HIS A 125 5.10 -4.15 6.23
N THR A 126 4.23 -4.82 5.49
CA THR A 126 3.68 -4.29 4.24
C THR A 126 2.94 -2.96 4.46
N PHE A 127 2.06 -2.88 5.44
CA PHE A 127 1.33 -1.65 5.75
C PHE A 127 2.26 -0.52 6.21
N MET A 128 3.27 -0.83 7.02
CA MET A 128 4.26 0.17 7.46
C MET A 128 5.16 0.64 6.32
N HIS A 129 5.58 -0.27 5.44
CA HIS A 129 6.35 0.04 4.24
C HIS A 129 5.57 0.99 3.32
N THR A 130 4.31 0.67 3.07
CA THR A 130 3.43 1.50 2.23
C THR A 130 3.17 2.86 2.87
N ALA A 131 2.92 2.91 4.17
CA ALA A 131 2.74 4.18 4.89
C ALA A 131 3.97 5.10 4.77
N ARG A 132 5.18 4.53 4.87
CA ARG A 132 6.43 5.26 4.66
C ARG A 132 6.49 5.88 3.27
N HIS A 133 6.25 5.10 2.23
CA HIS A 133 6.32 5.59 0.85
C HIS A 133 5.18 6.55 0.50
N ARG A 134 4.00 6.40 1.09
CA ARG A 134 2.95 7.43 1.01
C ARG A 134 3.41 8.76 1.60
N GLY A 135 4.15 8.75 2.71
CA GLY A 135 4.75 9.96 3.28
C GLY A 135 5.74 10.64 2.32
N GLU A 136 6.61 9.86 1.67
CA GLU A 136 7.52 10.39 0.64
C GLU A 136 6.75 11.00 -0.55
N LEU A 137 5.72 10.32 -1.04
CA LEU A 137 4.85 10.81 -2.12
C LEU A 137 4.06 12.06 -1.71
N SER A 138 3.64 12.15 -0.45
CA SER A 138 2.95 13.34 0.08
C SER A 138 3.80 14.60 -0.04
N ILE A 139 5.12 14.49 0.23
CA ILE A 139 6.06 15.60 0.07
C ILE A 139 6.15 16.01 -1.41
N ILE A 140 6.35 15.06 -2.30
CA ILE A 140 6.47 15.30 -3.74
C ILE A 140 5.19 15.97 -4.28
N LEU A 141 4.03 15.38 -3.99
CA LEU A 141 2.75 15.88 -4.47
C LEU A 141 2.46 17.29 -3.94
N SER A 142 2.79 17.58 -2.68
CA SER A 142 2.63 18.91 -2.10
C SER A 142 3.53 19.95 -2.78
N GLN A 143 4.78 19.60 -3.10
CA GLN A 143 5.71 20.48 -3.82
C GLN A 143 5.23 20.79 -5.24
N LEU A 144 4.49 19.87 -5.86
CA LEU A 144 3.88 20.04 -7.19
C LEU A 144 2.49 20.71 -7.14
N GLY A 145 2.05 21.20 -5.97
CA GLY A 145 0.76 21.88 -5.81
C GLY A 145 -0.44 20.92 -5.66
N HIS A 146 -0.20 19.65 -5.43
CA HIS A 146 -1.24 18.63 -5.23
C HIS A 146 -1.13 18.01 -3.82
N PRO A 147 -1.49 18.75 -2.75
CA PRO A 147 -1.34 18.23 -1.38
C PRO A 147 -2.16 16.96 -1.17
N LEU A 148 -1.52 15.99 -0.53
CA LEU A 148 -2.12 14.70 -0.20
C LEU A 148 -2.66 14.74 1.23
N ALA A 149 -3.99 14.73 1.37
CA ALA A 149 -4.68 14.70 2.65
C ALA A 149 -5.22 13.30 2.93
N ILE A 150 -4.43 12.48 3.63
CA ILE A 150 -4.84 11.16 4.12
C ILE A 150 -5.15 11.31 5.61
N PRO A 151 -6.39 10.99 6.05
CA PRO A 151 -6.69 10.99 7.48
C PRO A 151 -5.80 10.03 8.26
N ASP A 152 -5.41 10.39 9.47
CA ASP A 152 -4.67 9.52 10.35
C ASP A 152 -5.46 8.27 10.74
N LEU A 153 -4.77 7.17 11.01
CA LEU A 153 -5.40 5.91 11.40
C LEU A 153 -6.33 6.04 12.61
N ILE A 154 -6.01 6.96 13.53
CA ILE A 154 -6.88 7.21 14.69
C ILE A 154 -8.29 7.67 14.29
N VAL A 155 -8.43 8.38 13.17
CA VAL A 155 -9.74 8.81 12.64
C VAL A 155 -10.59 7.60 12.25
N GLN A 156 -9.97 6.57 11.66
CA GLN A 156 -10.65 5.30 11.34
C GLN A 156 -11.16 4.60 12.61
N PHE A 157 -10.35 4.54 13.67
CA PHE A 157 -10.79 3.95 14.95
C PHE A 157 -11.94 4.73 15.60
N VAL A 158 -11.89 6.07 15.54
CA VAL A 158 -12.95 6.92 16.08
C VAL A 158 -14.24 6.71 15.30
N ASP A 159 -14.19 6.69 13.95
CA ASP A 159 -15.36 6.44 13.10
C ASP A 159 -15.98 5.06 13.39
N GLN A 160 -15.17 4.01 13.55
CA GLN A 160 -15.65 2.66 13.88
C GLN A 160 -16.24 2.55 15.30
N SER A 161 -15.78 3.38 16.24
CA SER A 161 -16.34 3.42 17.59
C SER A 161 -17.67 4.20 17.69
N GLY A 162 -18.15 4.79 16.58
CA GLY A 162 -19.33 5.65 16.55
C GLY A 162 -19.13 7.01 17.20
N GLN A 163 -17.88 7.40 17.48
CA GLN A 163 -17.53 8.71 18.00
C GLN A 163 -17.26 9.70 16.87
N THR A 164 -17.20 10.97 17.20
CA THR A 164 -16.85 12.04 16.26
C THR A 164 -15.43 12.50 16.50
N TRP A 165 -14.61 12.55 15.46
CA TRP A 165 -13.28 13.15 15.52
C TRP A 165 -13.40 14.63 15.85
N PRO A 166 -12.74 15.13 16.94
CA PRO A 166 -12.98 16.49 17.45
C PRO A 166 -12.23 17.60 16.71
N PHE A 167 -11.36 17.23 15.75
CA PHE A 167 -10.54 18.17 14.99
C PHE A 167 -10.95 18.19 13.53
N GLU A 168 -10.47 19.19 12.77
CA GLU A 168 -10.63 19.19 11.31
C GLU A 168 -9.97 17.95 10.71
N ARG A 169 -10.64 17.33 9.75
CA ARG A 169 -10.07 16.22 8.99
C ARG A 169 -9.13 16.78 7.95
N ALA A 170 -7.88 16.30 7.94
CA ALA A 170 -6.90 16.66 6.93
C ALA A 170 -7.36 16.32 5.52
#